data_24feef795ae5af5bdf65b87b9f497370
#
_entry.id   24feef795ae5af5bdf65b87b9f497370
#
_cell.length_a   1.000
_cell.length_b   1.000
_cell.length_c   1.000
_cell.angle_alpha   90.00
_cell.angle_beta   90.00
_cell.angle_gamma   90.00
#
_symmetry.space_group_name_H-M   'P 1'
#
loop_
_entity.id
_entity.type
_entity.pdbx_description
1 polymer ?
#
loop_
_entity_poly.entity_id
_entity_poly.type
_entity_poly.pdbx_seq_one_letter_code
_entity_poly.pdbx_strand_id
1 'polypeptide(L)'
;MKKGEIYEGVVERIDFPNKGRVHVEGETVTVKNAIPGQKIRFQINKKRKNRMEGRLLEVTEKSPMEKRDPVCSIFPSCGVGIYQTMSYEDQLAMKAGQVKKLLDDALVEAGQVNEAGEADYPFLGIKGSPKEFAYRNKMEFSFGDEYKDGPLSLGLHKKGSTCDVLTASDC
;
A
#
# COMPACT_ATOMS: atom_id res chain seq x y z
N MET A 1 19.64 9.91 8.88
CA MET A 1 18.23 10.38 8.70
C MET A 1 17.64 10.88 9.99
N LYS A 2 17.00 12.06 10.00
CA LYS A 2 16.34 12.66 11.17
C LYS A 2 14.84 12.80 10.93
N LYS A 3 14.04 12.83 12.00
CA LYS A 3 12.61 13.11 11.93
C LYS A 3 12.35 14.49 11.31
N GLY A 4 11.44 14.57 10.35
CA GLY A 4 11.09 15.79 9.63
C GLY A 4 11.86 15.99 8.32
N GLU A 5 12.98 15.34 8.12
CA GLU A 5 13.74 15.40 6.86
C GLU A 5 13.00 14.70 5.72
N ILE A 6 13.19 15.22 4.50
CA ILE A 6 12.59 14.69 3.27
C ILE A 6 13.66 13.99 2.47
N TYR A 7 13.31 12.83 1.96
CA TYR A 7 14.17 11.98 1.12
C TYR A 7 13.41 11.55 -0.14
N GLU A 8 14.19 11.09 -1.10
CA GLU A 8 13.69 10.50 -2.34
C GLU A 8 14.29 9.12 -2.53
N GLY A 9 13.49 8.18 -3.05
CA GLY A 9 13.95 6.82 -3.30
C GLY A 9 12.92 5.98 -4.04
N VAL A 10 13.38 4.83 -4.52
CA VAL A 10 12.54 3.88 -5.23
C VAL A 10 11.93 2.88 -4.24
N VAL A 11 10.66 2.58 -4.40
CA VAL A 11 9.97 1.54 -3.64
C VAL A 11 10.37 0.18 -4.21
N GLU A 12 11.19 -0.55 -3.49
CA GLU A 12 11.73 -1.84 -3.95
C GLU A 12 10.67 -2.95 -3.91
N ARG A 13 9.89 -3.00 -2.84
CA ARG A 13 8.81 -3.97 -2.62
C ARG A 13 7.78 -3.46 -1.63
N ILE A 14 6.64 -4.13 -1.59
CA ILE A 14 5.58 -3.89 -0.60
C ILE A 14 5.45 -5.14 0.28
N ASP A 15 5.79 -5.02 1.55
CA ASP A 15 5.49 -6.05 2.55
C ASP A 15 4.04 -5.92 3.03
N PHE A 16 3.46 -7.03 3.46
CA PHE A 16 2.07 -7.07 3.96
C PHE A 16 1.86 -6.15 5.18
N PRO A 17 0.73 -5.46 5.28
CA PRO A 17 -0.38 -5.38 4.30
C PRO A 17 -0.18 -4.26 3.25
N ASN A 18 0.66 -3.28 3.50
CA ASN A 18 0.91 -2.12 2.64
C ASN A 18 2.13 -1.33 3.14
N LYS A 19 3.25 -2.01 3.31
CA LYS A 19 4.49 -1.44 3.82
C LYS A 19 5.52 -1.38 2.71
N GLY A 20 5.56 -0.28 1.96
CA GLY A 20 6.61 -0.03 0.96
C GLY A 20 7.98 0.03 1.62
N ARG A 21 8.95 -0.67 1.06
CA ARG A 21 10.35 -0.64 1.49
C ARG A 21 11.14 0.20 0.53
N VAL A 22 11.76 1.24 1.07
CA VAL A 22 12.64 2.16 0.34
C VAL A 22 13.99 2.14 1.02
N HIS A 23 15.04 1.85 0.25
CA HIS A 23 16.40 1.89 0.76
C HIS A 23 17.08 3.19 0.36
N VAL A 24 17.49 3.99 1.35
CA VAL A 24 18.15 5.30 1.14
C VAL A 24 19.23 5.49 2.20
N GLU A 25 20.42 5.93 1.80
CA GLU A 25 21.57 6.21 2.69
C GLU A 25 21.93 5.03 3.62
N GLY A 26 21.83 3.79 3.14
CA GLY A 26 22.14 2.59 3.91
C GLY A 26 21.08 2.16 4.92
N GLU A 27 19.92 2.83 4.95
CA GLU A 27 18.83 2.56 5.88
C GLU A 27 17.56 2.18 5.11
N THR A 28 16.74 1.28 5.68
CA THR A 28 15.44 0.90 5.11
C THR A 28 14.30 1.67 5.78
N VAL A 29 13.58 2.44 4.99
CA VAL A 29 12.41 3.21 5.43
C VAL A 29 11.12 2.54 4.98
N THR A 30 10.14 2.45 5.89
CA THR A 30 8.80 1.97 5.56
C THR A 30 7.92 3.14 5.18
N VAL A 31 7.43 3.14 3.93
CA VAL A 31 6.48 4.15 3.43
C VAL A 31 5.19 3.45 2.99
N LYS A 32 4.05 3.86 3.53
CA LYS A 32 2.75 3.30 3.16
C LYS A 32 2.17 3.98 1.92
N ASN A 33 1.21 3.32 1.27
CA ASN A 33 0.43 3.85 0.14
C ASN A 33 1.25 4.09 -1.13
N ALA A 34 2.28 3.32 -1.34
CA ALA A 34 3.10 3.34 -2.54
C ALA A 34 2.95 2.02 -3.32
N ILE A 35 3.44 2.00 -4.55
CA ILE A 35 3.46 0.83 -5.45
C ILE A 35 4.93 0.45 -5.70
N PRO A 36 5.27 -0.85 -5.82
CA PRO A 36 6.64 -1.27 -6.14
C PRO A 36 7.11 -0.61 -7.45
N GLY A 37 8.35 -0.14 -7.48
CA GLY A 37 8.94 0.54 -8.64
C GLY A 37 8.62 2.03 -8.75
N GLN A 38 7.73 2.59 -7.92
CA GLN A 38 7.55 4.05 -7.87
C GLN A 38 8.79 4.72 -7.28
N LYS A 39 9.20 5.84 -7.85
CA LYS A 39 10.11 6.77 -7.20
C LYS A 39 9.28 7.80 -6.44
N ILE A 40 9.57 7.96 -5.17
CA ILE A 40 8.74 8.74 -4.26
C ILE A 40 9.55 9.72 -3.43
N ARG A 41 8.94 10.86 -3.11
CA ARG A 41 9.38 11.76 -2.05
C ARG A 41 8.60 11.47 -0.78
N PHE A 42 9.29 11.35 0.33
CA PHE A 42 8.69 11.04 1.62
C PHE A 42 9.40 11.76 2.76
N GLN A 43 8.66 12.04 3.82
CA GLN A 43 9.19 12.69 5.03
C GLN A 43 9.28 11.67 6.16
N ILE A 44 10.43 11.63 6.86
CA ILE A 44 10.58 10.79 8.05
C ILE A 44 9.65 11.30 9.15
N ASN A 45 8.68 10.47 9.54
CA ASN A 45 7.73 10.80 10.59
C ASN A 45 7.99 10.07 11.92
N LYS A 46 8.58 8.86 11.87
CA LYS A 46 8.99 8.10 13.05
C LYS A 46 10.36 7.49 12.87
N LYS A 47 11.17 7.59 13.92
CA LYS A 47 12.44 6.87 14.06
C LYS A 47 12.48 6.18 15.42
N ARG A 48 12.55 4.87 15.43
CA ARG A 48 12.73 4.02 16.62
C ARG A 48 13.92 3.09 16.36
N LYS A 49 14.48 2.48 17.43
CA LYS A 49 15.74 1.71 17.44
C LYS A 49 16.04 0.83 16.21
N ASN A 50 15.03 0.26 15.53
CA ASN A 50 15.19 -0.55 14.32
C ASN A 50 14.08 -0.33 13.29
N ARG A 51 13.34 0.78 13.36
CA ARG A 51 12.24 1.08 12.44
C ARG A 51 12.25 2.56 12.07
N MET A 52 12.34 2.82 10.78
CA MET A 52 12.06 4.13 10.20
C MET A 52 10.77 4.07 9.41
N GLU A 53 9.89 5.04 9.66
CA GLU A 53 8.66 5.20 8.91
C GLU A 53 8.64 6.58 8.26
N GLY A 54 8.31 6.60 6.99
CA GLY A 54 8.12 7.81 6.19
C GLY A 54 6.66 8.00 5.80
N ARG A 55 6.22 9.25 5.72
CA ARG A 55 4.96 9.63 5.12
C ARG A 55 5.19 9.98 3.67
N LEU A 56 4.50 9.31 2.75
CA LEU A 56 4.50 9.63 1.33
C LEU A 56 4.03 11.08 1.14
N LEU A 57 4.81 11.88 0.43
CA LEU A 57 4.47 13.24 0.03
C LEU A 57 4.03 13.27 -1.43
N GLU A 58 4.80 12.62 -2.31
CA GLU A 58 4.63 12.70 -3.74
C GLU A 58 5.19 11.45 -4.44
N VAL A 59 4.59 11.05 -5.54
CA VAL A 59 5.14 10.10 -6.50
C VAL A 59 5.80 10.90 -7.61
N THR A 60 7.13 10.90 -7.67
CA THR A 60 7.92 11.67 -8.65
C THR A 60 8.04 10.94 -9.98
N GLU A 61 8.06 9.59 -9.94
CA GLU A 61 8.02 8.76 -11.14
C GLU A 61 7.07 7.57 -10.91
N LYS A 62 6.19 7.32 -11.89
CA LYS A 62 5.27 6.19 -11.84
C LYS A 62 6.02 4.86 -11.94
N SER A 63 5.46 3.82 -11.33
CA SER A 63 5.95 2.45 -11.49
C SER A 63 5.67 1.93 -12.90
N PRO A 64 6.55 1.09 -13.47
CA PRO A 64 6.24 0.31 -14.68
C PRO A 64 5.02 -0.63 -14.54
N MET A 65 4.59 -0.92 -13.30
CA MET A 65 3.38 -1.69 -13.01
C MET A 65 2.10 -0.86 -13.14
N GLU A 66 2.18 0.47 -13.22
CA GLU A 66 1.04 1.37 -13.39
C GLU A 66 0.67 1.49 -14.87
N LYS A 67 -0.06 0.50 -15.37
CA LYS A 67 -0.36 0.30 -16.80
C LYS A 67 -1.74 0.79 -17.21
N ARG A 68 -2.54 1.29 -16.27
CA ARG A 68 -3.92 1.75 -16.54
C ARG A 68 -4.26 3.01 -15.77
N ASP A 69 -5.26 3.74 -16.24
CA ASP A 69 -5.84 4.85 -15.50
C ASP A 69 -6.77 4.36 -14.40
N PRO A 70 -6.87 5.09 -13.29
CA PRO A 70 -7.80 4.75 -12.22
C PRO A 70 -9.25 4.96 -12.68
N VAL A 71 -10.13 4.04 -12.29
CA VAL A 71 -11.58 4.14 -12.61
C VAL A 71 -12.28 5.14 -11.69
N CYS A 72 -11.77 5.31 -10.46
CA CYS A 72 -12.40 6.13 -9.44
C CYS A 72 -11.98 7.60 -9.55
N SER A 73 -12.94 8.53 -9.59
CA SER A 73 -12.72 9.97 -9.71
C SER A 73 -11.95 10.59 -8.53
N ILE A 74 -12.09 10.03 -7.33
CA ILE A 74 -11.40 10.51 -6.11
C ILE A 74 -10.06 9.80 -5.84
N PHE A 75 -9.57 8.98 -6.77
CA PHE A 75 -8.21 8.43 -6.72
C PHE A 75 -7.19 9.54 -7.09
N PRO A 76 -6.02 9.64 -6.43
CA PRO A 76 -5.48 8.79 -5.38
C PRO A 76 -5.80 9.24 -3.95
N SER A 77 -6.68 10.24 -3.78
CA SER A 77 -6.93 10.90 -2.49
C SER A 77 -7.71 10.04 -1.50
N CYS A 78 -8.56 9.13 -1.99
CA CYS A 78 -9.34 8.22 -1.15
C CYS A 78 -8.45 7.19 -0.44
N GLY A 79 -8.74 6.95 0.84
CA GLY A 79 -8.01 5.98 1.67
C GLY A 79 -8.26 4.50 1.32
N VAL A 80 -9.31 4.20 0.55
CA VAL A 80 -9.74 2.83 0.27
C VAL A 80 -9.05 2.23 -0.96
N GLY A 81 -8.76 3.02 -2.01
CA GLY A 81 -8.13 2.54 -3.24
C GLY A 81 -6.63 2.84 -3.29
N ILE A 82 -5.78 1.81 -3.51
CA ILE A 82 -4.32 2.01 -3.57
C ILE A 82 -3.76 1.56 -4.92
N TYR A 83 -4.22 0.42 -5.43
CA TYR A 83 -3.60 -0.28 -6.56
C TYR A 83 -4.40 -0.20 -7.86
N GLN A 84 -5.30 0.79 -8.00
CA GLN A 84 -6.17 0.89 -9.18
C GLN A 84 -5.43 1.09 -10.51
N THR A 85 -4.23 1.65 -10.46
CA THR A 85 -3.36 1.86 -11.63
C THR A 85 -2.58 0.61 -12.06
N MET A 86 -2.55 -0.43 -11.21
CA MET A 86 -1.93 -1.73 -11.54
C MET A 86 -2.95 -2.63 -12.24
N SER A 87 -2.45 -3.52 -13.14
CA SER A 87 -3.28 -4.61 -13.66
C SER A 87 -3.75 -5.54 -12.53
N TYR A 88 -4.86 -6.23 -12.71
CA TYR A 88 -5.37 -7.14 -11.68
C TYR A 88 -4.43 -8.33 -11.47
N GLU A 89 -3.79 -8.82 -12.52
CA GLU A 89 -2.78 -9.86 -12.48
C GLU A 89 -1.57 -9.43 -11.65
N ASP A 90 -1.06 -8.21 -11.85
CA ASP A 90 0.06 -7.65 -11.08
C ASP A 90 -0.32 -7.49 -9.59
N GLN A 91 -1.57 -7.09 -9.30
CA GLN A 91 -2.09 -7.03 -7.92
C GLN A 91 -2.13 -8.41 -7.26
N LEU A 92 -2.60 -9.44 -7.99
CA LEU A 92 -2.65 -10.82 -7.49
C LEU A 92 -1.24 -11.36 -7.24
N ALA A 93 -0.32 -11.20 -8.21
CA ALA A 93 1.05 -11.63 -8.08
C ALA A 93 1.75 -11.00 -6.86
N MET A 94 1.60 -9.67 -6.69
CA MET A 94 2.12 -8.95 -5.52
C MET A 94 1.55 -9.49 -4.20
N LYS A 95 0.24 -9.68 -4.12
CA LYS A 95 -0.43 -10.20 -2.90
C LYS A 95 -0.04 -11.65 -2.60
N ALA A 96 0.07 -12.49 -3.63
CA ALA A 96 0.55 -13.87 -3.48
C ALA A 96 1.97 -13.90 -2.89
N GLY A 97 2.88 -13.09 -3.44
CA GLY A 97 4.23 -12.94 -2.91
C GLY A 97 4.30 -12.45 -1.47
N GLN A 98 3.43 -11.50 -1.10
CA GLN A 98 3.33 -11.00 0.28
C GLN A 98 2.91 -12.10 1.26
N VAL A 99 1.88 -12.87 0.90
CA VAL A 99 1.38 -13.97 1.76
C VAL A 99 2.39 -15.10 1.82
N LYS A 100 2.96 -15.48 0.67
CA LYS A 100 4.02 -16.50 0.62
C LYS A 100 5.17 -16.13 1.56
N LYS A 101 5.66 -14.90 1.46
CA LYS A 101 6.75 -14.44 2.33
C LYS A 101 6.39 -14.53 3.82
N LEU A 102 5.17 -14.19 4.22
CA LEU A 102 4.74 -14.31 5.62
C LEU A 102 4.73 -15.77 6.09
N LEU A 103 4.27 -16.70 5.24
CA LEU A 103 4.27 -18.12 5.54
C LEU A 103 5.69 -18.69 5.59
N ASP A 104 6.53 -18.33 4.61
CA ASP A 104 7.93 -18.74 4.59
C ASP A 104 8.66 -18.29 5.87
N ASP A 105 8.55 -17.01 6.23
CA ASP A 105 9.18 -16.46 7.43
C ASP A 105 8.72 -17.21 8.70
N ALA A 106 7.41 -17.49 8.83
CA ALA A 106 6.86 -18.18 9.99
C ALA A 106 7.27 -19.66 10.07
N LEU A 107 7.32 -20.37 8.95
CA LEU A 107 7.72 -21.77 8.89
C LEU A 107 9.22 -21.94 9.13
N VAL A 108 10.05 -21.05 8.59
CA VAL A 108 11.49 -21.03 8.88
C VAL A 108 11.74 -20.76 10.37
N GLU A 109 11.03 -19.81 10.97
CA GLU A 109 11.11 -19.54 12.42
C GLU A 109 10.68 -20.73 13.27
N ALA A 110 9.69 -21.50 12.80
CA ALA A 110 9.22 -22.73 13.46
C ALA A 110 10.09 -23.97 13.17
N GLY A 111 11.15 -23.86 12.36
CA GLY A 111 12.00 -25.00 11.99
C GLY A 111 11.36 -25.96 10.97
N GLN A 112 10.29 -25.57 10.32
CA GLN A 112 9.62 -26.32 9.26
C GLN A 112 10.30 -26.03 7.91
N VAL A 113 11.47 -26.63 7.71
CA VAL A 113 12.33 -26.34 6.56
C VAL A 113 12.81 -27.63 5.89
N ASN A 114 13.07 -27.54 4.57
CA ASN A 114 13.75 -28.58 3.80
C ASN A 114 15.27 -28.59 4.08
N GLU A 115 16.01 -29.49 3.42
CA GLU A 115 17.46 -29.61 3.56
C GLU A 115 18.24 -28.34 3.21
N ALA A 116 17.65 -27.46 2.36
CA ALA A 116 18.24 -26.17 2.00
C ALA A 116 17.92 -25.05 3.00
N GLY A 117 17.15 -25.32 4.06
CA GLY A 117 16.73 -24.33 5.05
C GLY A 117 15.57 -23.43 4.59
N GLU A 118 14.88 -23.80 3.52
CA GLU A 118 13.71 -23.09 3.00
C GLU A 118 12.43 -23.72 3.54
N ALA A 119 11.37 -22.91 3.66
CA ALA A 119 10.05 -23.38 4.10
C ALA A 119 9.54 -24.52 3.19
N ASP A 120 9.18 -25.64 3.80
CA ASP A 120 8.75 -26.87 3.09
C ASP A 120 7.23 -27.03 3.16
N TYR A 121 6.55 -26.49 2.14
CA TYR A 121 5.09 -26.62 1.97
C TYR A 121 4.64 -26.30 0.54
N PRO A 122 3.53 -26.86 0.07
CA PRO A 122 2.98 -26.51 -1.25
C PRO A 122 2.25 -25.15 -1.19
N PHE A 123 2.83 -24.11 -1.79
CA PHE A 123 2.11 -22.85 -1.99
C PHE A 123 1.26 -22.90 -3.26
N LEU A 124 -0.06 -23.06 -3.10
CA LEU A 124 -1.01 -23.25 -4.21
C LEU A 124 -1.36 -21.93 -4.94
N GLY A 125 -0.76 -20.81 -4.55
CA GLY A 125 -0.99 -19.52 -5.18
C GLY A 125 -2.18 -18.75 -4.60
N ILE A 126 -2.80 -17.90 -5.45
CA ILE A 126 -3.92 -17.04 -5.07
C ILE A 126 -5.09 -17.24 -6.05
N LYS A 127 -6.29 -17.38 -5.51
CA LYS A 127 -7.51 -17.40 -6.32
C LYS A 127 -8.02 -15.98 -6.51
N GLY A 128 -8.09 -15.52 -7.77
CA GLY A 128 -8.62 -14.22 -8.13
C GLY A 128 -10.14 -14.13 -7.93
N SER A 129 -10.64 -12.91 -7.73
CA SER A 129 -12.07 -12.62 -7.79
C SER A 129 -12.55 -12.67 -9.25
N PRO A 130 -13.76 -13.20 -9.52
CA PRO A 130 -14.35 -13.15 -10.86
C PRO A 130 -14.69 -11.72 -11.32
N LYS A 131 -14.72 -10.76 -10.40
CA LYS A 131 -14.93 -9.33 -10.67
C LYS A 131 -13.84 -8.50 -10.01
N GLU A 132 -13.24 -7.57 -10.74
CA GLU A 132 -12.27 -6.61 -10.20
C GLU A 132 -12.93 -5.45 -9.48
N PHE A 133 -14.11 -5.03 -9.97
CA PHE A 133 -14.91 -3.94 -9.44
C PHE A 133 -16.32 -4.42 -9.11
N ALA A 134 -17.04 -3.61 -8.34
CA ALA A 134 -18.43 -3.87 -7.95
C ALA A 134 -18.64 -5.27 -7.31
N TYR A 135 -17.65 -5.78 -6.59
CA TYR A 135 -17.72 -7.09 -5.92
C TYR A 135 -18.20 -7.01 -4.48
N ARG A 136 -18.16 -5.83 -3.85
CA ARG A 136 -18.62 -5.65 -2.48
C ARG A 136 -20.14 -5.53 -2.44
N ASN A 137 -20.76 -6.17 -1.45
CA ASN A 137 -22.19 -6.03 -1.17
C ASN A 137 -22.48 -5.18 0.09
N LYS A 138 -21.43 -4.69 0.78
CA LYS A 138 -21.52 -3.75 1.90
C LYS A 138 -20.41 -2.72 1.79
N MET A 139 -20.79 -1.44 1.88
CA MET A 139 -19.89 -0.30 2.04
C MET A 139 -20.38 0.54 3.22
N GLU A 140 -19.44 1.10 3.97
CA GLU A 140 -19.71 2.05 5.04
C GLU A 140 -19.19 3.41 4.60
N PHE A 141 -20.08 4.38 4.52
CA PHE A 141 -19.78 5.77 4.21
C PHE A 141 -19.85 6.61 5.48
N SER A 142 -19.08 7.67 5.53
CA SER A 142 -19.06 8.62 6.62
C SER A 142 -19.69 9.94 6.18
N PHE A 143 -20.43 10.57 7.08
CA PHE A 143 -20.76 12.00 6.96
C PHE A 143 -19.59 12.82 7.51
N GLY A 144 -19.27 13.91 6.85
CA GLY A 144 -18.19 14.83 7.27
C GLY A 144 -18.00 15.94 6.27
N ASP A 145 -16.91 16.65 6.41
CA ASP A 145 -16.48 17.68 5.47
C ASP A 145 -15.14 17.30 4.82
N GLU A 146 -14.87 17.82 3.62
CA GLU A 146 -13.60 17.59 2.93
C GLU A 146 -12.46 18.44 3.50
N TYR A 147 -12.82 19.56 4.13
CA TYR A 147 -11.94 20.49 4.84
C TYR A 147 -12.73 21.11 5.99
N LYS A 148 -12.03 21.53 7.03
CA LYS A 148 -12.64 22.10 8.24
C LYS A 148 -13.67 23.19 7.90
N ASP A 149 -14.87 23.04 8.48
CA ASP A 149 -16.01 23.95 8.29
C ASP A 149 -16.53 24.01 6.84
N GLY A 150 -16.23 23.00 6.01
CA GLY A 150 -16.70 22.82 4.66
C GLY A 150 -18.16 22.31 4.58
N PRO A 151 -18.72 22.15 3.39
CA PRO A 151 -20.05 21.61 3.22
C PRO A 151 -20.10 20.13 3.64
N LEU A 152 -21.26 19.72 4.20
CA LEU A 152 -21.48 18.33 4.58
C LEU A 152 -21.40 17.41 3.35
N SER A 153 -20.55 16.41 3.41
CA SER A 153 -20.34 15.39 2.40
C SER A 153 -20.70 14.01 2.93
N LEU A 154 -21.17 13.14 2.05
CA LEU A 154 -21.28 11.70 2.28
C LEU A 154 -20.23 10.99 1.45
N GLY A 155 -19.32 10.27 2.07
CA GLY A 155 -18.25 9.63 1.32
C GLY A 155 -17.27 8.83 2.16
N LEU A 156 -16.02 8.83 1.75
CA LEU A 156 -14.94 8.03 2.33
C LEU A 156 -13.81 8.92 2.84
N HIS A 157 -13.15 8.47 3.89
CA HIS A 157 -12.04 9.23 4.46
C HIS A 157 -10.89 9.42 3.47
N LYS A 158 -10.35 10.63 3.47
CA LYS A 158 -9.14 11.00 2.73
C LYS A 158 -7.93 10.22 3.25
N LYS A 159 -7.06 9.81 2.37
CA LYS A 159 -5.83 9.10 2.69
C LYS A 159 -4.99 9.88 3.72
N GLY A 160 -4.72 9.25 4.86
CA GLY A 160 -3.93 9.86 5.93
C GLY A 160 -4.69 10.84 6.83
N SER A 161 -5.99 11.04 6.62
CA SER A 161 -6.87 11.80 7.51
C SER A 161 -7.92 10.89 8.15
N THR A 162 -8.31 11.21 9.38
CA THR A 162 -9.43 10.58 10.10
C THR A 162 -10.66 11.48 10.17
N CYS A 163 -10.53 12.71 9.72
CA CYS A 163 -11.60 13.73 9.80
C CYS A 163 -12.14 14.06 8.40
N ASP A 164 -11.24 14.27 7.42
CA ASP A 164 -11.64 14.72 6.08
C ASP A 164 -12.37 13.62 5.31
N VAL A 165 -13.56 13.92 4.80
CA VAL A 165 -14.42 13.01 4.04
C VAL A 165 -14.55 13.51 2.60
N LEU A 166 -14.08 12.70 1.65
CA LEU A 166 -14.23 12.97 0.21
C LEU A 166 -15.60 12.50 -0.26
N THR A 167 -16.32 13.35 -0.97
CA THR A 167 -17.59 12.95 -1.59
C THR A 167 -17.39 11.80 -2.58
N ALA A 168 -18.16 10.74 -2.42
CA ALA A 168 -18.06 9.52 -3.23
C ALA A 168 -19.36 9.28 -4.00
N SER A 169 -19.58 10.06 -5.06
CA SER A 169 -20.80 10.02 -5.89
C SER A 169 -20.87 8.80 -6.80
N ASP A 170 -19.73 8.27 -7.20
CA ASP A 170 -19.57 7.21 -8.22
C ASP A 170 -18.83 5.97 -7.70
N CYS A 171 -18.77 5.80 -6.41
CA CYS A 171 -18.10 4.65 -5.79
C CYS A 171 -18.95 3.37 -5.84
#